data_8e53a6822be95b9f2b1d4ee7217cf6c9
#
_entry.id   8e53a6822be95b9f2b1d4ee7217cf6c9
#
_cell.length_a   1.000
_cell.length_b   1.000
_cell.length_c   1.000
_cell.angle_alpha   90.00
_cell.angle_beta   90.00
_cell.angle_gamma   90.00
#
_symmetry.space_group_name_H-M   'P 1'
#
loop_
_entity.id
_entity.type
_entity.pdbx_description
1 polymer ?
#
loop_
_entity_poly.entity_id
_entity_poly.type
_entity_poly.pdbx_seq_one_letter_code
_entity_poly.pdbx_strand_id
1 'polypeptide(L)'
;MITLKIKLSLQLSRLLKNMSSKPYRHFIALLLVLFCSRFEAQAEDLFAKTDSTLQQYLIRCKAQIKDPDFLQTNDTLTRMAQEKNDKRMQVIAVALKLDYYYYQNNPDSILVMVDRVKKISRRNNELKYFYFAWGSRLIIYYIKQHQTNTAIYEARKMLQSAEADNFIPGIVQCYRTLGTVYMTQSNPKLAYENFRKQIALIEENEIEDINLPTQYASLAQCALEMHRPDEALKALEKGSKCTRSSYQIFTVQKAYILYYLETKEYEKARKILVELEQLFEKDKSLALYKSGLFYIQIEYYRNTGQYRKALDVIEEIKNDSSSINKYLDYTLTQKQGDIYWEMNQKARAAQYYRDYILATDSIRSQEIQNSTNEFYTIMEVEQLHKEKNELLLHMQEEKLQKINIALVSLVIILVAGTMLLFHISKLNKKLK
;
A
#
# COMPACT_ATOMS: atom_id res chain seq x y z
N MET A 1 15.70 -12.75 9.68
CA MET A 1 16.41 -12.25 10.90
C MET A 1 17.32 -13.29 11.55
N ILE A 2 16.89 -14.52 11.75
CA ILE A 2 17.72 -15.59 12.34
C ILE A 2 18.93 -15.95 11.47
N THR A 3 18.76 -16.07 10.15
CA THR A 3 19.84 -16.36 9.20
C THR A 3 20.88 -15.24 9.09
N LEU A 4 20.46 -13.98 9.22
CA LEU A 4 21.39 -12.84 9.26
C LEU A 4 22.16 -12.81 10.59
N LYS A 5 21.48 -13.14 11.73
CA LYS A 5 22.12 -13.31 13.06
C LYS A 5 23.20 -14.40 13.01
N ILE A 6 22.90 -15.56 12.40
CA ILE A 6 23.86 -16.66 12.27
C ILE A 6 25.03 -16.28 11.35
N LYS A 7 24.79 -15.64 10.22
CA LYS A 7 25.87 -15.14 9.33
C LYS A 7 26.72 -14.06 10.01
N LEU A 8 26.09 -13.09 10.70
CA LEU A 8 26.82 -12.04 11.42
C LEU A 8 27.61 -12.62 12.60
N SER A 9 27.04 -13.56 13.37
CA SER A 9 27.73 -14.22 14.48
C SER A 9 28.90 -15.07 14.00
N LEU A 10 28.80 -15.75 12.86
CA LEU A 10 29.87 -16.50 12.25
C LEU A 10 30.99 -15.60 11.66
N GLN A 11 30.65 -14.47 11.05
CA GLN A 11 31.64 -13.49 10.61
C GLN A 11 32.37 -12.81 11.79
N LEU A 12 31.62 -12.47 12.84
CA LEU A 12 32.16 -11.87 14.06
C LEU A 12 33.02 -12.85 14.85
N SER A 13 32.65 -14.13 14.92
CA SER A 13 33.48 -15.16 15.57
C SER A 13 34.81 -15.37 14.84
N ARG A 14 34.81 -15.23 13.48
CA ARG A 14 36.03 -15.25 12.67
C ARG A 14 36.91 -14.00 12.87
N LEU A 15 36.31 -12.80 12.97
CA LEU A 15 37.03 -11.56 13.27
C LEU A 15 37.62 -11.56 14.67
N LEU A 16 36.87 -12.05 15.69
CA LEU A 16 37.35 -12.17 17.07
C LEU A 16 38.48 -13.19 17.24
N LYS A 17 38.52 -14.26 16.41
CA LYS A 17 39.61 -15.25 16.40
C LYS A 17 40.92 -14.66 15.85
N ASN A 18 40.88 -13.69 14.99
CA ASN A 18 42.06 -13.12 14.33
C ASN A 18 42.66 -11.89 15.03
N MET A 19 42.11 -11.47 16.18
CA MET A 19 42.60 -10.31 16.93
C MET A 19 43.61 -10.76 18.01
N SER A 20 44.80 -10.21 17.99
CA SER A 20 45.96 -10.59 18.81
C SER A 20 45.96 -10.06 20.25
N SER A 21 45.07 -9.13 20.63
CA SER A 21 45.06 -8.52 21.97
C SER A 21 43.81 -8.87 22.78
N LYS A 22 44.00 -9.53 23.94
CA LYS A 22 42.94 -10.00 24.83
C LYS A 22 41.98 -8.92 25.40
N PRO A 23 42.44 -7.70 25.84
CA PRO A 23 41.54 -6.73 26.45
C PRO A 23 40.51 -6.13 25.46
N TYR A 24 40.86 -5.92 24.24
CA TYR A 24 39.94 -5.40 23.22
C TYR A 24 38.87 -6.42 22.78
N ARG A 25 39.17 -7.72 22.88
CA ARG A 25 38.22 -8.81 22.61
C ARG A 25 37.03 -8.81 23.58
N HIS A 26 37.28 -8.59 24.87
CA HIS A 26 36.23 -8.52 25.87
C HIS A 26 35.40 -7.24 25.76
N PHE A 27 36.03 -6.12 25.44
CA PHE A 27 35.35 -4.83 25.24
C PHE A 27 34.43 -4.85 24.00
N ILE A 28 34.89 -5.40 22.87
CA ILE A 28 34.07 -5.56 21.66
C ILE A 28 32.96 -6.59 21.88
N ALA A 29 33.22 -7.67 22.59
CA ALA A 29 32.17 -8.65 22.95
C ALA A 29 31.11 -8.01 23.88
N LEU A 30 31.51 -7.19 24.84
CA LEU A 30 30.59 -6.45 25.73
C LEU A 30 29.76 -5.40 24.97
N LEU A 31 30.37 -4.66 24.06
CA LEU A 31 29.67 -3.71 23.18
C LEU A 31 28.67 -4.42 22.27
N LEU A 32 29.00 -5.60 21.76
CA LEU A 32 28.11 -6.41 20.92
C LEU A 32 26.95 -7.01 21.71
N VAL A 33 27.18 -7.45 22.94
CA VAL A 33 26.10 -7.90 23.85
C VAL A 33 25.17 -6.74 24.20
N LEU A 34 25.70 -5.56 24.47
CA LEU A 34 24.91 -4.33 24.72
C LEU A 34 24.16 -3.84 23.47
N PHE A 35 24.74 -4.05 22.28
CA PHE A 35 24.06 -3.71 21.01
C PHE A 35 22.97 -4.72 20.68
N CYS A 36 23.22 -6.02 20.88
CA CYS A 36 22.21 -7.07 20.68
C CYS A 36 21.06 -6.96 21.70
N SER A 37 21.34 -6.65 22.97
CA SER A 37 20.29 -6.48 23.98
C SER A 37 19.39 -5.26 23.74
N ARG A 38 19.91 -4.21 23.10
CA ARG A 38 19.06 -3.08 22.64
C ARG A 38 18.16 -3.43 21.46
N PHE A 39 18.55 -4.39 20.61
CA PHE A 39 17.71 -4.86 19.50
C PHE A 39 16.63 -5.85 19.92
N GLU A 40 16.83 -6.62 20.99
CA GLU A 40 15.79 -7.53 21.53
C GLU A 40 14.65 -6.78 22.25
N ALA A 41 14.93 -5.58 22.77
CA ALA A 41 13.91 -4.74 23.42
C ALA A 41 12.88 -4.10 22.46
N GLN A 42 13.04 -4.21 21.12
CA GLN A 42 12.10 -3.66 20.14
C GLN A 42 11.08 -4.64 19.57
N ALA A 43 11.16 -5.92 19.90
CA ALA A 43 10.22 -6.95 19.48
C ALA A 43 9.27 -7.42 20.60
N GLU A 44 9.21 -6.69 21.71
CA GLU A 44 8.21 -6.94 22.75
C GLU A 44 6.82 -6.55 22.24
N ASP A 45 5.89 -7.45 22.50
CA ASP A 45 4.48 -7.40 22.22
C ASP A 45 3.91 -5.97 22.45
N LEU A 46 3.64 -5.29 21.37
CA LEU A 46 3.21 -3.87 21.37
C LEU A 46 1.89 -3.64 22.12
N PHE A 47 1.14 -4.72 22.42
CA PHE A 47 -0.08 -4.69 23.21
C PHE A 47 0.23 -4.72 24.72
N ALA A 48 1.35 -5.26 25.14
CA ALA A 48 1.71 -5.38 26.55
C ALA A 48 2.06 -4.04 27.23
N LYS A 49 2.38 -2.99 26.44
CA LYS A 49 2.74 -1.65 26.95
C LYS A 49 1.61 -0.62 26.87
N THR A 50 0.51 -0.92 26.18
CA THR A 50 -0.60 0.03 26.02
C THR A 50 -1.54 -0.09 27.24
N ASP A 51 -1.91 1.06 27.81
CA ASP A 51 -2.89 1.13 28.90
C ASP A 51 -4.19 0.40 28.54
N SER A 52 -4.68 -0.44 29.45
CA SER A 52 -5.86 -1.28 29.22
C SER A 52 -7.12 -0.48 28.83
N THR A 53 -7.25 0.73 29.36
CA THR A 53 -8.36 1.62 29.05
C THR A 53 -8.27 2.15 27.61
N LEU A 54 -7.07 2.52 27.16
CA LEU A 54 -6.85 2.92 25.75
C LEU A 54 -7.14 1.76 24.79
N GLN A 55 -6.78 0.53 25.17
CA GLN A 55 -7.11 -0.64 24.37
C GLN A 55 -8.60 -0.88 24.23
N GLN A 56 -9.36 -0.76 25.32
CA GLN A 56 -10.83 -0.89 25.31
C GLN A 56 -11.47 0.16 24.39
N TYR A 57 -11.05 1.43 24.50
CA TYR A 57 -11.56 2.48 23.60
C TYR A 57 -11.15 2.24 22.15
N LEU A 58 -9.94 1.73 21.88
CA LEU A 58 -9.53 1.36 20.54
C LEU A 58 -10.42 0.26 19.94
N ILE A 59 -10.71 -0.80 20.69
CA ILE A 59 -11.61 -1.87 20.26
C ILE A 59 -13.00 -1.33 19.97
N ARG A 60 -13.53 -0.46 20.86
CA ARG A 60 -14.83 0.19 20.69
C ARG A 60 -14.85 1.07 19.42
N CYS A 61 -13.84 1.90 19.19
CA CYS A 61 -13.70 2.70 17.97
C CYS A 61 -13.71 1.83 16.71
N LYS A 62 -12.96 0.73 16.71
CA LYS A 62 -12.93 -0.19 15.56
C LYS A 62 -14.29 -0.83 15.30
N ALA A 63 -15.01 -1.22 16.34
CA ALA A 63 -16.36 -1.79 16.20
C ALA A 63 -17.36 -0.76 15.65
N GLN A 64 -17.23 0.51 16.03
CA GLN A 64 -18.14 1.61 15.65
C GLN A 64 -17.68 2.38 14.41
N ILE A 65 -16.68 1.92 13.65
CA ILE A 65 -16.04 2.69 12.57
C ILE A 65 -16.99 3.21 11.48
N LYS A 66 -18.18 2.65 11.36
CA LYS A 66 -19.23 3.07 10.41
C LYS A 66 -20.40 3.79 11.08
N ASP A 67 -20.44 3.83 12.40
CA ASP A 67 -21.56 4.36 13.17
C ASP A 67 -21.41 5.87 13.39
N PRO A 68 -22.51 6.62 13.52
CA PRO A 68 -22.47 8.05 13.83
C PRO A 68 -21.74 8.37 15.13
N ASP A 69 -21.86 7.50 16.15
CA ASP A 69 -21.25 7.68 17.47
C ASP A 69 -19.72 7.49 17.49
N PHE A 70 -19.14 7.01 16.37
CA PHE A 70 -17.70 6.82 16.24
C PHE A 70 -16.90 8.09 16.60
N LEU A 71 -17.33 9.25 16.09
CA LEU A 71 -16.57 10.49 16.27
C LEU A 71 -16.43 10.85 17.76
N GLN A 72 -17.48 10.72 18.55
CA GLN A 72 -17.46 10.98 19.99
C GLN A 72 -16.54 10.01 20.74
N THR A 73 -16.62 8.72 20.39
CA THR A 73 -15.76 7.68 20.98
C THR A 73 -14.29 7.91 20.61
N ASN A 74 -14.02 8.29 19.35
CA ASN A 74 -12.66 8.57 18.85
C ASN A 74 -12.07 9.85 19.46
N ASP A 75 -12.86 10.90 19.66
CA ASP A 75 -12.40 12.13 20.31
C ASP A 75 -12.03 11.85 21.80
N THR A 76 -12.76 10.95 22.48
CA THR A 76 -12.40 10.47 23.81
C THR A 76 -11.08 9.70 23.79
N LEU A 77 -10.89 8.76 22.84
CA LEU A 77 -9.63 8.04 22.64
C LEU A 77 -8.46 9.00 22.38
N THR A 78 -8.68 10.01 21.54
CA THR A 78 -7.68 11.03 21.20
C THR A 78 -7.22 11.80 22.42
N ARG A 79 -8.17 12.30 23.24
CA ARG A 79 -7.89 13.03 24.48
C ARG A 79 -7.11 12.18 25.47
N MET A 80 -7.57 10.95 25.73
CA MET A 80 -6.88 10.04 26.65
C MET A 80 -5.46 9.69 26.18
N ALA A 81 -5.25 9.50 24.86
CA ALA A 81 -3.94 9.27 24.30
C ALA A 81 -2.99 10.49 24.45
N GLN A 82 -3.53 11.70 24.41
CA GLN A 82 -2.78 12.94 24.69
C GLN A 82 -2.42 13.05 26.17
N GLU A 83 -3.38 12.88 27.08
CA GLU A 83 -3.20 12.91 28.53
C GLU A 83 -2.13 11.92 29.00
N LYS A 84 -2.14 10.70 28.42
CA LYS A 84 -1.15 9.64 28.72
C LYS A 84 0.13 9.74 27.92
N ASN A 85 0.26 10.76 27.05
CA ASN A 85 1.41 10.97 26.13
C ASN A 85 1.73 9.71 25.28
N ASP A 86 0.73 8.90 24.98
CA ASP A 86 0.87 7.74 24.08
C ASP A 86 0.88 8.21 22.61
N LYS A 87 2.08 8.49 22.09
CA LYS A 87 2.30 9.00 20.73
C LYS A 87 1.75 8.07 19.65
N ARG A 88 1.86 6.76 19.86
CA ARG A 88 1.35 5.77 18.91
C ARG A 88 -0.17 5.76 18.87
N MET A 89 -0.82 5.76 20.05
CA MET A 89 -2.28 5.78 20.12
C MET A 89 -2.85 7.08 19.54
N GLN A 90 -2.15 8.22 19.69
CA GLN A 90 -2.52 9.46 19.02
C GLN A 90 -2.53 9.32 17.49
N VAL A 91 -1.54 8.64 16.91
CA VAL A 91 -1.51 8.35 15.46
C VAL A 91 -2.65 7.42 15.07
N ILE A 92 -2.89 6.36 15.84
CA ILE A 92 -3.97 5.40 15.60
C ILE A 92 -5.34 6.09 15.61
N ALA A 93 -5.60 6.94 16.60
CA ALA A 93 -6.88 7.67 16.70
C ALA A 93 -7.12 8.55 15.47
N VAL A 94 -6.11 9.26 14.97
CA VAL A 94 -6.22 10.06 13.75
C VAL A 94 -6.39 9.19 12.51
N ALA A 95 -5.73 8.04 12.44
CA ALA A 95 -5.89 7.08 11.34
C ALA A 95 -7.30 6.46 11.31
N LEU A 96 -7.88 6.14 12.48
CA LEU A 96 -9.27 5.67 12.57
C LEU A 96 -10.28 6.74 12.11
N LYS A 97 -10.01 8.02 12.39
CA LYS A 97 -10.84 9.12 11.89
C LYS A 97 -10.77 9.26 10.37
N LEU A 98 -9.60 9.00 9.77
CA LEU A 98 -9.46 8.88 8.32
C LEU A 98 -10.29 7.71 7.78
N ASP A 99 -10.23 6.55 8.43
CA ASP A 99 -11.02 5.37 8.03
C ASP A 99 -12.51 5.63 8.08
N TYR A 100 -12.99 6.29 9.14
CA TYR A 100 -14.39 6.69 9.25
C TYR A 100 -14.84 7.53 8.04
N TYR A 101 -14.11 8.61 7.69
CA TYR A 101 -14.47 9.45 6.55
C TYR A 101 -14.33 8.71 5.22
N TYR A 102 -13.39 7.78 5.11
CA TYR A 102 -13.24 6.93 3.95
C TYR A 102 -14.48 6.02 3.75
N TYR A 103 -15.00 5.43 4.82
CA TYR A 103 -16.24 4.62 4.75
C TYR A 103 -17.50 5.46 4.51
N GLN A 104 -17.52 6.71 4.96
CA GLN A 104 -18.59 7.66 4.68
C GLN A 104 -18.51 8.25 3.26
N ASN A 105 -17.48 7.89 2.49
CA ASN A 105 -17.21 8.43 1.16
C ASN A 105 -17.20 9.96 1.09
N ASN A 106 -16.58 10.62 2.09
CA ASN A 106 -16.49 12.08 2.20
C ASN A 106 -15.13 12.56 1.66
N PRO A 107 -15.05 13.05 0.39
CA PRO A 107 -13.79 13.37 -0.27
C PRO A 107 -12.99 14.46 0.42
N ASP A 108 -13.61 15.55 0.83
CA ASP A 108 -12.92 16.69 1.44
C ASP A 108 -12.26 16.28 2.76
N SER A 109 -13.02 15.53 3.59
CA SER A 109 -12.48 15.02 4.84
C SER A 109 -11.38 13.97 4.63
N ILE A 110 -11.47 13.12 3.60
CA ILE A 110 -10.41 12.14 3.28
C ILE A 110 -9.10 12.88 2.99
N LEU A 111 -9.09 13.86 2.10
CA LEU A 111 -7.88 14.59 1.71
C LEU A 111 -7.23 15.30 2.89
N VAL A 112 -8.04 16.02 3.69
CA VAL A 112 -7.56 16.70 4.90
C VAL A 112 -6.99 15.72 5.92
N MET A 113 -7.68 14.59 6.15
CA MET A 113 -7.25 13.60 7.14
C MET A 113 -6.03 12.80 6.70
N VAL A 114 -5.87 12.52 5.40
CA VAL A 114 -4.63 11.90 4.87
C VAL A 114 -3.41 12.78 5.21
N ASP A 115 -3.47 14.08 4.93
CA ASP A 115 -2.39 15.00 5.25
C ASP A 115 -2.10 15.04 6.76
N ARG A 116 -3.16 15.06 7.58
CA ARG A 116 -3.03 15.04 9.03
C ARG A 116 -2.40 13.75 9.56
N VAL A 117 -2.81 12.58 9.06
CA VAL A 117 -2.20 11.28 9.42
C VAL A 117 -0.73 11.26 8.99
N LYS A 118 -0.41 11.70 7.77
CA LYS A 118 0.97 11.76 7.28
C LYS A 118 1.85 12.63 8.18
N LYS A 119 1.39 13.81 8.56
CA LYS A 119 2.14 14.74 9.44
C LYS A 119 2.38 14.16 10.83
N ILE A 120 1.34 13.65 11.49
CA ILE A 120 1.47 13.10 12.85
C ILE A 120 2.31 11.82 12.88
N SER A 121 2.17 10.96 11.84
CA SER A 121 2.94 9.73 11.73
C SER A 121 4.44 9.99 11.55
N ARG A 122 4.82 10.95 10.70
CA ARG A 122 6.22 11.36 10.54
C ARG A 122 6.79 11.92 11.85
N ARG A 123 6.05 12.83 12.50
CA ARG A 123 6.48 13.45 13.76
C ARG A 123 6.71 12.43 14.88
N ASN A 124 5.92 11.36 14.92
CA ASN A 124 5.97 10.34 15.96
C ASN A 124 6.76 9.08 15.54
N ASN A 125 7.40 9.08 14.37
CA ASN A 125 8.14 7.95 13.80
C ASN A 125 7.29 6.68 13.61
N GLU A 126 6.00 6.86 13.29
CA GLU A 126 5.04 5.78 13.02
C GLU A 126 4.84 5.61 11.50
N LEU A 127 5.90 5.29 10.77
CA LEU A 127 5.93 5.24 9.31
C LEU A 127 4.89 4.28 8.71
N LYS A 128 4.51 3.23 9.45
CA LYS A 128 3.45 2.30 9.02
C LYS A 128 2.15 3.04 8.69
N TYR A 129 1.72 3.96 9.55
CA TYR A 129 0.49 4.73 9.34
C TYR A 129 0.66 5.83 8.29
N PHE A 130 1.88 6.36 8.12
CA PHE A 130 2.19 7.30 7.06
C PHE A 130 1.94 6.67 5.68
N TYR A 131 2.52 5.49 5.42
CA TYR A 131 2.36 4.78 4.15
C TYR A 131 0.97 4.15 3.99
N PHE A 132 0.32 3.76 5.07
CA PHE A 132 -1.08 3.33 5.06
C PHE A 132 -2.02 4.44 4.58
N ALA A 133 -1.92 5.64 5.14
CA ALA A 133 -2.76 6.76 4.75
C ALA A 133 -2.54 7.15 3.28
N TRP A 134 -1.30 7.11 2.82
CA TRP A 134 -0.95 7.42 1.44
C TRP A 134 -1.43 6.32 0.47
N GLY A 135 -1.00 5.07 0.67
CA GLY A 135 -1.29 3.96 -0.25
C GLY A 135 -2.71 3.44 -0.17
N SER A 136 -3.19 3.12 1.05
CA SER A 136 -4.48 2.44 1.22
C SER A 136 -5.68 3.38 1.32
N ARG A 137 -5.49 4.70 1.44
CA ARG A 137 -6.59 5.66 1.50
C ARG A 137 -6.53 6.67 0.36
N LEU A 138 -5.48 7.46 0.22
CA LEU A 138 -5.38 8.48 -0.81
C LEU A 138 -5.34 7.88 -2.22
N ILE A 139 -4.42 6.95 -2.47
CA ILE A 139 -4.26 6.39 -3.82
C ILE A 139 -5.48 5.55 -4.22
N ILE A 140 -6.03 4.75 -3.29
CA ILE A 140 -7.28 4.01 -3.55
C ILE A 140 -8.47 4.96 -3.74
N TYR A 141 -8.50 6.10 -3.06
CA TYR A 141 -9.48 7.15 -3.33
C TYR A 141 -9.38 7.63 -4.79
N TYR A 142 -8.18 7.98 -5.27
CA TYR A 142 -7.98 8.38 -6.66
C TYR A 142 -8.41 7.31 -7.67
N ILE A 143 -8.11 6.03 -7.41
CA ILE A 143 -8.59 4.92 -8.24
C ILE A 143 -10.12 4.89 -8.31
N LYS A 144 -10.80 5.04 -7.17
CA LYS A 144 -12.27 5.06 -7.10
C LYS A 144 -12.89 6.27 -7.82
N GLN A 145 -12.15 7.37 -7.92
CA GLN A 145 -12.56 8.57 -8.67
C GLN A 145 -12.14 8.51 -10.14
N HIS A 146 -11.68 7.35 -10.64
CA HIS A 146 -11.15 7.18 -12.00
C HIS A 146 -9.96 8.11 -12.34
N GLN A 147 -9.25 8.64 -11.33
CA GLN A 147 -8.06 9.47 -11.47
C GLN A 147 -6.80 8.60 -11.47
N THR A 148 -6.66 7.78 -12.50
CA THR A 148 -5.66 6.69 -12.51
C THR A 148 -4.24 7.21 -12.70
N ASN A 149 -4.04 8.28 -13.48
CA ASN A 149 -2.72 8.89 -13.66
C ASN A 149 -2.22 9.52 -12.36
N THR A 150 -3.11 10.21 -11.64
CA THR A 150 -2.82 10.77 -10.31
C THR A 150 -2.49 9.65 -9.32
N ALA A 151 -3.22 8.54 -9.37
CA ALA A 151 -2.93 7.36 -8.53
C ALA A 151 -1.53 6.79 -8.80
N ILE A 152 -1.12 6.65 -10.07
CA ILE A 152 0.22 6.17 -10.45
C ILE A 152 1.30 7.16 -9.99
N TYR A 153 1.08 8.45 -10.25
CA TYR A 153 2.01 9.51 -9.86
C TYR A 153 2.26 9.49 -8.33
N GLU A 154 1.20 9.49 -7.55
CA GLU A 154 1.29 9.42 -6.09
C GLU A 154 1.92 8.11 -5.59
N ALA A 155 1.65 6.96 -6.24
CA ALA A 155 2.26 5.68 -5.89
C ALA A 155 3.78 5.68 -6.16
N ARG A 156 4.24 6.30 -7.23
CA ARG A 156 5.68 6.46 -7.53
C ARG A 156 6.36 7.38 -6.52
N LYS A 157 5.73 8.51 -6.17
CA LYS A 157 6.24 9.41 -5.09
C LYS A 157 6.32 8.68 -3.75
N MET A 158 5.30 7.88 -3.44
CA MET A 158 5.28 7.07 -2.23
C MET A 158 6.44 6.07 -2.21
N LEU A 159 6.75 5.43 -3.35
CA LEU A 159 7.87 4.49 -3.48
C LEU A 159 9.20 5.20 -3.23
N GLN A 160 9.47 6.32 -3.89
CA GLN A 160 10.68 7.13 -3.68
C GLN A 160 10.85 7.53 -2.21
N SER A 161 9.75 7.93 -1.55
CA SER A 161 9.77 8.25 -0.12
C SER A 161 10.08 7.03 0.75
N ALA A 162 9.53 5.85 0.44
CA ALA A 162 9.75 4.63 1.21
C ALA A 162 11.18 4.10 1.06
N GLU A 163 11.75 4.24 -0.14
CA GLU A 163 13.16 3.93 -0.42
C GLU A 163 14.10 4.88 0.35
N ALA A 164 13.82 6.18 0.33
CA ALA A 164 14.59 7.18 1.09
C ALA A 164 14.52 6.95 2.61
N ASP A 165 13.38 6.49 3.12
CA ASP A 165 13.20 6.12 4.53
C ASP A 165 13.82 4.75 4.87
N ASN A 166 14.30 3.97 3.90
CA ASN A 166 14.72 2.57 4.05
C ASN A 166 13.64 1.72 4.78
N PHE A 167 12.36 1.99 4.50
CA PHE A 167 11.25 1.38 5.19
C PHE A 167 10.61 0.27 4.32
N ILE A 168 11.11 -0.97 4.46
CA ILE A 168 10.67 -2.12 3.64
C ILE A 168 9.14 -2.33 3.64
N PRO A 169 8.40 -2.26 4.77
CA PRO A 169 6.95 -2.39 4.74
C PRO A 169 6.27 -1.30 3.90
N GLY A 170 6.84 -0.10 3.84
CA GLY A 170 6.39 0.98 2.96
C GLY A 170 6.60 0.63 1.48
N ILE A 171 7.77 0.09 1.11
CA ILE A 171 8.08 -0.35 -0.26
C ILE A 171 7.12 -1.48 -0.68
N VAL A 172 6.87 -2.45 0.20
CA VAL A 172 5.88 -3.52 -0.01
C VAL A 172 4.50 -2.95 -0.29
N GLN A 173 4.07 -1.96 0.51
CA GLN A 173 2.78 -1.28 0.30
C GLN A 173 2.73 -0.53 -1.04
N CYS A 174 3.84 0.08 -1.48
CA CYS A 174 3.92 0.76 -2.77
C CYS A 174 3.74 -0.20 -3.94
N TYR A 175 4.46 -1.33 -3.97
CA TYR A 175 4.31 -2.32 -5.03
C TYR A 175 2.92 -2.96 -5.03
N ARG A 176 2.31 -3.20 -3.86
CA ARG A 176 0.90 -3.61 -3.77
C ARG A 176 -0.02 -2.61 -4.45
N THR A 177 0.14 -1.34 -4.12
CA THR A 177 -0.70 -0.26 -4.63
C THR A 177 -0.53 -0.11 -6.15
N LEU A 178 0.72 -0.11 -6.67
CA LEU A 178 1.00 -0.08 -8.11
C LEU A 178 0.40 -1.28 -8.84
N GLY A 179 0.55 -2.49 -8.29
CA GLY A 179 -0.07 -3.69 -8.84
C GLY A 179 -1.59 -3.54 -8.96
N THR A 180 -2.24 -3.04 -7.90
CA THR A 180 -3.70 -2.78 -7.91
C THR A 180 -4.09 -1.74 -8.97
N VAL A 181 -3.36 -0.62 -9.08
CA VAL A 181 -3.64 0.42 -10.09
C VAL A 181 -3.53 -0.17 -11.49
N TYR A 182 -2.48 -0.93 -11.79
CA TYR A 182 -2.30 -1.52 -13.12
C TYR A 182 -3.34 -2.62 -13.43
N MET A 183 -3.83 -3.35 -12.42
CA MET A 183 -4.98 -4.25 -12.62
C MET A 183 -6.23 -3.47 -13.03
N THR A 184 -6.54 -2.36 -12.40
CA THR A 184 -7.71 -1.54 -12.78
C THR A 184 -7.59 -0.91 -14.17
N GLN A 185 -6.36 -0.75 -14.66
CA GLN A 185 -6.08 -0.32 -16.05
C GLN A 185 -6.06 -1.46 -17.07
N SER A 186 -6.42 -2.68 -16.69
CA SER A 186 -6.33 -3.86 -17.56
C SER A 186 -4.92 -4.06 -18.15
N ASN A 187 -3.88 -3.74 -17.33
CA ASN A 187 -2.47 -3.96 -17.69
C ASN A 187 -1.89 -5.11 -16.82
N PRO A 188 -2.20 -6.37 -17.17
CA PRO A 188 -1.80 -7.52 -16.36
C PRO A 188 -0.29 -7.69 -16.27
N LYS A 189 0.46 -7.27 -17.28
CA LYS A 189 1.92 -7.36 -17.28
C LYS A 189 2.56 -6.50 -16.19
N LEU A 190 2.21 -5.21 -16.14
CA LEU A 190 2.74 -4.30 -15.11
C LEU A 190 2.20 -4.65 -13.73
N ALA A 191 0.95 -5.09 -13.63
CA ALA A 191 0.37 -5.57 -12.37
C ALA A 191 1.14 -6.79 -11.84
N TYR A 192 1.40 -7.79 -12.68
CA TYR A 192 2.18 -8.99 -12.36
C TYR A 192 3.58 -8.65 -11.84
N GLU A 193 4.31 -7.78 -12.56
CA GLU A 193 5.66 -7.37 -12.17
C GLU A 193 5.69 -6.72 -10.78
N ASN A 194 4.71 -5.87 -10.47
CA ASN A 194 4.63 -5.20 -9.17
C ASN A 194 4.23 -6.16 -8.05
N PHE A 195 3.23 -7.03 -8.24
CA PHE A 195 2.88 -8.04 -7.25
C PHE A 195 4.02 -9.02 -7.01
N ARG A 196 4.77 -9.42 -8.05
CA ARG A 196 5.94 -10.27 -7.91
C ARG A 196 7.04 -9.62 -7.05
N LYS A 197 7.34 -8.33 -7.30
CA LYS A 197 8.31 -7.56 -6.49
C LYS A 197 7.84 -7.44 -5.04
N GLN A 198 6.56 -7.17 -4.82
CA GLN A 198 5.96 -7.11 -3.49
C GLN A 198 6.13 -8.42 -2.74
N ILE A 199 5.74 -9.54 -3.36
CA ILE A 199 5.79 -10.87 -2.73
C ILE A 199 7.24 -11.27 -2.44
N ALA A 200 8.16 -11.02 -3.37
CA ALA A 200 9.59 -11.29 -3.16
C ALA A 200 10.13 -10.55 -1.93
N LEU A 201 9.82 -9.26 -1.77
CA LEU A 201 10.22 -8.50 -0.58
C LEU A 201 9.62 -9.03 0.72
N ILE A 202 8.38 -9.51 0.70
CA ILE A 202 7.74 -10.13 1.87
C ILE A 202 8.46 -11.43 2.23
N GLU A 203 8.73 -12.30 1.24
CA GLU A 203 9.41 -13.58 1.44
C GLU A 203 10.87 -13.39 1.88
N GLU A 204 11.63 -12.51 1.23
CA GLU A 204 13.04 -12.24 1.52
C GLU A 204 13.27 -11.61 2.90
N ASN A 205 12.35 -10.80 3.38
CA ASN A 205 12.46 -10.12 4.65
C ASN A 205 11.61 -10.76 5.77
N GLU A 206 11.00 -11.92 5.51
CA GLU A 206 10.16 -12.66 6.47
C GLU A 206 9.06 -11.77 7.09
N ILE A 207 8.45 -10.89 6.27
CA ILE A 207 7.43 -9.97 6.74
C ILE A 207 6.11 -10.73 6.96
N GLU A 208 5.54 -10.62 8.16
CA GLU A 208 4.19 -11.11 8.39
C GLU A 208 3.17 -10.17 7.72
N ASP A 209 2.64 -10.58 6.58
CA ASP A 209 1.60 -9.84 5.85
C ASP A 209 0.30 -10.65 5.79
N ILE A 210 -0.69 -10.19 6.52
CA ILE A 210 -2.02 -10.81 6.57
C ILE A 210 -2.69 -10.88 5.17
N ASN A 211 -2.31 -10.01 4.24
CA ASN A 211 -2.90 -9.99 2.89
C ASN A 211 -2.15 -10.88 1.89
N LEU A 212 -1.08 -11.55 2.29
CA LEU A 212 -0.25 -12.34 1.38
C LEU A 212 -1.06 -13.36 0.55
N PRO A 213 -2.05 -14.10 1.10
CA PRO A 213 -2.87 -15.02 0.30
C PRO A 213 -3.59 -14.32 -0.85
N THR A 214 -4.15 -13.14 -0.60
CA THR A 214 -4.86 -12.37 -1.63
C THR A 214 -3.91 -11.79 -2.68
N GLN A 215 -2.67 -11.52 -2.32
CA GLN A 215 -1.64 -11.06 -3.27
C GLN A 215 -1.21 -12.19 -4.21
N TYR A 216 -1.07 -13.40 -3.71
CA TYR A 216 -0.86 -14.58 -4.57
C TYR A 216 -2.02 -14.81 -5.53
N ALA A 217 -3.26 -14.65 -5.07
CA ALA A 217 -4.44 -14.74 -5.94
C ALA A 217 -4.44 -13.65 -7.03
N SER A 218 -4.05 -12.42 -6.70
CA SER A 218 -3.92 -11.34 -7.68
C SER A 218 -2.80 -11.61 -8.69
N LEU A 219 -1.65 -12.11 -8.22
CA LEU A 219 -0.54 -12.52 -9.08
C LEU A 219 -0.98 -13.63 -10.05
N ALA A 220 -1.71 -14.63 -9.55
CA ALA A 220 -2.26 -15.72 -10.36
C ALA A 220 -3.25 -15.21 -11.41
N GLN A 221 -4.13 -14.29 -11.04
CA GLN A 221 -5.08 -13.71 -12.00
C GLN A 221 -4.34 -12.96 -13.11
N CYS A 222 -3.33 -12.17 -12.79
CA CYS A 222 -2.50 -11.51 -13.81
C CYS A 222 -1.80 -12.53 -14.73
N ALA A 223 -1.31 -13.65 -14.17
CA ALA A 223 -0.67 -14.70 -14.96
C ALA A 223 -1.67 -15.37 -15.91
N LEU A 224 -2.92 -15.63 -15.47
CA LEU A 224 -3.99 -16.16 -16.32
C LEU A 224 -4.35 -15.19 -17.45
N GLU A 225 -4.49 -13.90 -17.17
CA GLU A 225 -4.75 -12.88 -18.20
C GLU A 225 -3.62 -12.77 -19.24
N MET A 226 -2.41 -13.22 -18.89
CA MET A 226 -1.25 -13.33 -19.79
C MET A 226 -1.11 -14.74 -20.42
N HIS A 227 -2.08 -15.65 -20.25
CA HIS A 227 -2.04 -17.04 -20.71
C HIS A 227 -0.84 -17.84 -20.18
N ARG A 228 -0.53 -17.68 -18.87
CA ARG A 228 0.58 -18.36 -18.16
C ARG A 228 0.03 -19.22 -17.01
N PRO A 229 -0.70 -20.30 -17.30
CA PRO A 229 -1.37 -21.09 -16.28
C PRO A 229 -0.40 -21.75 -15.27
N ASP A 230 0.80 -22.15 -15.70
CA ASP A 230 1.79 -22.75 -14.79
C ASP A 230 2.27 -21.77 -13.71
N GLU A 231 2.44 -20.50 -14.06
CA GLU A 231 2.82 -19.46 -13.09
C GLU A 231 1.63 -19.16 -12.15
N ALA A 232 0.42 -19.14 -12.68
CA ALA A 232 -0.79 -18.98 -11.88
C ALA A 232 -0.93 -20.09 -10.84
N LEU A 233 -0.78 -21.37 -11.25
CA LEU A 233 -0.88 -22.51 -10.34
C LEU A 233 0.13 -22.41 -9.19
N LYS A 234 1.40 -22.12 -9.49
CA LYS A 234 2.44 -21.94 -8.47
C LYS A 234 2.09 -20.86 -7.44
N ALA A 235 1.53 -19.74 -7.89
CA ALA A 235 1.08 -18.68 -7.01
C ALA A 235 -0.12 -19.13 -6.15
N LEU A 236 -1.10 -19.82 -6.74
CA LEU A 236 -2.28 -20.31 -6.03
C LEU A 236 -1.93 -21.36 -4.96
N GLU A 237 -1.00 -22.27 -5.25
CA GLU A 237 -0.51 -23.26 -4.29
C GLU A 237 0.16 -22.62 -3.07
N LYS A 238 0.93 -21.54 -3.29
CA LYS A 238 1.51 -20.76 -2.19
C LYS A 238 0.43 -20.01 -1.40
N GLY A 239 -0.49 -19.35 -2.10
CA GLY A 239 -1.58 -18.59 -1.50
C GLY A 239 -2.50 -19.44 -0.63
N SER A 240 -2.87 -20.63 -1.10
CA SER A 240 -3.76 -21.55 -0.37
C SER A 240 -3.19 -22.03 0.96
N LYS A 241 -1.86 -22.20 1.06
CA LYS A 241 -1.18 -22.66 2.28
C LYS A 241 -1.17 -21.62 3.41
N CYS A 242 -1.42 -20.36 3.11
CA CYS A 242 -1.34 -19.27 4.09
C CYS A 242 -2.68 -18.56 4.36
N THR A 243 -3.81 -19.10 3.88
CA THR A 243 -5.15 -18.55 4.17
C THR A 243 -5.52 -18.72 5.64
N ARG A 244 -6.12 -17.65 6.24
CA ARG A 244 -6.52 -17.62 7.65
C ARG A 244 -7.95 -17.12 7.87
N SER A 245 -8.64 -16.67 6.82
CA SER A 245 -10.00 -16.12 6.92
C SER A 245 -10.87 -16.55 5.74
N SER A 246 -12.18 -16.54 5.91
CA SER A 246 -13.15 -16.85 4.85
C SER A 246 -12.98 -15.97 3.62
N TYR A 247 -12.66 -14.69 3.81
CA TYR A 247 -12.36 -13.77 2.69
C TYR A 247 -11.13 -14.21 1.89
N GLN A 248 -10.06 -14.63 2.55
CA GLN A 248 -8.85 -15.11 1.87
C GLN A 248 -9.12 -16.43 1.14
N ILE A 249 -9.84 -17.35 1.79
CA ILE A 249 -10.28 -18.61 1.16
C ILE A 249 -11.08 -18.31 -0.09
N PHE A 250 -12.11 -17.45 0.01
CA PHE A 250 -12.90 -17.00 -1.14
C PHE A 250 -12.04 -16.46 -2.28
N THR A 251 -11.10 -15.54 -1.95
CA THR A 251 -10.27 -14.88 -2.98
C THR A 251 -9.37 -15.88 -3.70
N VAL A 252 -8.73 -16.78 -2.97
CA VAL A 252 -7.85 -17.82 -3.55
C VAL A 252 -8.65 -18.84 -4.34
N GLN A 253 -9.78 -19.34 -3.81
CA GLN A 253 -10.63 -20.31 -4.51
C GLN A 253 -11.27 -19.72 -5.76
N LYS A 254 -11.68 -18.45 -5.74
CA LYS A 254 -12.13 -17.74 -6.94
C LYS A 254 -11.05 -17.76 -8.03
N ALA A 255 -9.81 -17.52 -7.71
CA ALA A 255 -8.72 -17.58 -8.67
C ALA A 255 -8.41 -19.01 -9.14
N TYR A 256 -8.58 -20.03 -8.30
CA TYR A 256 -8.51 -21.43 -8.73
C TYR A 256 -9.62 -21.79 -9.72
N ILE A 257 -10.84 -21.29 -9.54
CA ILE A 257 -11.91 -21.51 -10.53
C ILE A 257 -11.51 -20.93 -11.88
N LEU A 258 -10.99 -19.69 -11.91
CA LEU A 258 -10.52 -19.06 -13.16
C LEU A 258 -9.39 -19.90 -13.81
N TYR A 259 -8.47 -20.42 -13.01
CA TYR A 259 -7.42 -21.32 -13.49
C TYR A 259 -7.99 -22.60 -14.12
N TYR A 260 -8.94 -23.27 -13.46
CA TYR A 260 -9.54 -24.48 -13.99
C TYR A 260 -10.46 -24.23 -15.19
N LEU A 261 -11.04 -23.04 -15.32
CA LEU A 261 -11.76 -22.65 -16.54
C LEU A 261 -10.80 -22.47 -17.72
N GLU A 262 -9.67 -21.82 -17.51
CA GLU A 262 -8.61 -21.64 -18.54
C GLU A 262 -8.01 -22.98 -18.98
N THR A 263 -7.77 -23.90 -18.03
CA THR A 263 -7.26 -25.27 -18.33
C THR A 263 -8.34 -26.26 -18.75
N LYS A 264 -9.61 -25.83 -18.82
CA LYS A 264 -10.78 -26.65 -19.18
C LYS A 264 -11.07 -27.82 -18.24
N GLU A 265 -10.62 -27.71 -16.99
CA GLU A 265 -10.86 -28.70 -15.93
C GLU A 265 -12.18 -28.40 -15.19
N TYR A 266 -13.30 -28.41 -15.93
CA TYR A 266 -14.60 -27.89 -15.48
C TYR A 266 -15.15 -28.57 -14.23
N GLU A 267 -14.89 -29.86 -14.03
CA GLU A 267 -15.36 -30.59 -12.83
C GLU A 267 -14.64 -30.14 -11.58
N LYS A 268 -13.33 -29.77 -11.67
CA LYS A 268 -12.61 -29.20 -10.54
C LYS A 268 -13.13 -27.79 -10.24
N ALA A 269 -13.37 -26.98 -11.27
CA ALA A 269 -13.98 -25.66 -11.11
C ALA A 269 -15.35 -25.75 -10.42
N ARG A 270 -16.20 -26.72 -10.83
CA ARG A 270 -17.51 -26.96 -10.23
C ARG A 270 -17.44 -27.30 -8.75
N LYS A 271 -16.54 -28.21 -8.39
CA LYS A 271 -16.38 -28.61 -6.98
C LYS A 271 -16.07 -27.39 -6.10
N ILE A 272 -15.12 -26.57 -6.50
CA ILE A 272 -14.74 -25.37 -5.74
C ILE A 272 -15.89 -24.34 -5.72
N LEU A 273 -16.64 -24.19 -6.83
CA LEU A 273 -17.77 -23.26 -6.86
C LEU A 273 -18.84 -23.64 -5.82
N VAL A 274 -19.17 -24.93 -5.72
CA VAL A 274 -20.12 -25.41 -4.71
C VAL A 274 -19.60 -25.17 -3.28
N GLU A 275 -18.31 -25.42 -3.04
CA GLU A 275 -17.69 -25.15 -1.74
C GLU A 275 -17.76 -23.65 -1.39
N LEU A 276 -17.58 -22.75 -2.39
CA LEU A 276 -17.71 -21.31 -2.19
C LEU A 276 -19.14 -20.88 -1.88
N GLU A 277 -20.14 -21.41 -2.59
CA GLU A 277 -21.55 -21.14 -2.33
C GLU A 277 -21.91 -21.51 -0.88
N GLN A 278 -21.51 -22.70 -0.43
CA GLN A 278 -21.68 -23.13 0.97
C GLN A 278 -20.95 -22.22 1.97
N LEU A 279 -19.77 -21.71 1.62
CA LEU A 279 -19.02 -20.77 2.46
C LEU A 279 -19.77 -19.46 2.64
N PHE A 280 -20.40 -18.93 1.58
CA PHE A 280 -21.23 -17.72 1.65
C PHE A 280 -22.52 -17.89 2.47
N GLU A 281 -23.09 -19.08 2.48
CA GLU A 281 -24.25 -19.40 3.33
C GLU A 281 -23.87 -19.42 4.81
N LYS A 282 -22.69 -19.98 5.12
CA LYS A 282 -22.20 -20.13 6.50
C LYS A 282 -21.68 -18.83 7.08
N ASP A 283 -20.93 -18.03 6.32
CA ASP A 283 -20.24 -16.84 6.81
C ASP A 283 -20.87 -15.55 6.24
N LYS A 284 -21.76 -14.95 7.03
CA LYS A 284 -22.44 -13.70 6.65
C LYS A 284 -21.49 -12.51 6.48
N SER A 285 -20.25 -12.57 6.98
CA SER A 285 -19.26 -11.52 6.76
C SER A 285 -18.86 -11.39 5.29
N LEU A 286 -19.07 -12.44 4.49
CA LEU A 286 -18.83 -12.45 3.05
C LEU A 286 -19.90 -11.74 2.22
N ALA A 287 -21.01 -11.31 2.80
CA ALA A 287 -22.10 -10.65 2.07
C ALA A 287 -21.62 -9.45 1.22
N LEU A 288 -20.60 -8.70 1.72
CA LEU A 288 -19.99 -7.58 1.00
C LEU A 288 -19.25 -8.00 -0.29
N TYR A 289 -18.96 -9.28 -0.45
CA TYR A 289 -18.22 -9.85 -1.60
C TYR A 289 -19.12 -10.67 -2.54
N LYS A 290 -20.43 -10.59 -2.36
CA LYS A 290 -21.42 -11.34 -3.16
C LYS A 290 -21.28 -11.07 -4.67
N SER A 291 -20.95 -9.84 -5.06
CA SER A 291 -20.66 -9.50 -6.45
C SER A 291 -19.49 -10.31 -7.06
N GLY A 292 -18.49 -10.64 -6.25
CA GLY A 292 -17.38 -11.50 -6.66
C GLY A 292 -17.79 -12.96 -6.84
N LEU A 293 -18.74 -13.46 -6.04
CA LEU A 293 -19.33 -14.79 -6.23
C LEU A 293 -20.16 -14.85 -7.52
N PHE A 294 -21.01 -13.87 -7.74
CA PHE A 294 -21.80 -13.77 -8.97
C PHE A 294 -20.92 -13.72 -10.22
N TYR A 295 -19.85 -12.93 -10.18
CA TYR A 295 -18.89 -12.87 -11.29
C TYR A 295 -18.36 -14.25 -11.65
N ILE A 296 -17.94 -15.05 -10.66
CA ILE A 296 -17.36 -16.37 -10.92
C ILE A 296 -18.41 -17.39 -11.34
N GLN A 297 -19.66 -17.27 -10.87
CA GLN A 297 -20.77 -18.09 -11.34
C GLN A 297 -21.07 -17.82 -12.82
N ILE A 298 -21.11 -16.54 -13.24
CA ILE A 298 -21.31 -16.17 -14.64
C ILE A 298 -20.18 -16.76 -15.50
N GLU A 299 -18.91 -16.60 -15.10
CA GLU A 299 -17.77 -17.15 -15.84
C GLU A 299 -17.83 -18.69 -15.93
N TYR A 300 -18.16 -19.36 -14.82
CA TYR A 300 -18.30 -20.82 -14.81
C TYR A 300 -19.42 -21.28 -15.75
N TYR A 301 -20.64 -20.73 -15.63
CA TYR A 301 -21.77 -21.13 -16.46
C TYR A 301 -21.55 -20.80 -17.94
N ARG A 302 -20.94 -19.69 -18.26
CA ARG A 302 -20.56 -19.30 -19.61
C ARG A 302 -19.58 -20.31 -20.23
N ASN A 303 -18.46 -20.60 -19.54
CA ASN A 303 -17.42 -21.50 -20.04
C ASN A 303 -17.86 -22.95 -20.13
N THR A 304 -18.92 -23.36 -19.41
CA THR A 304 -19.51 -24.70 -19.46
C THR A 304 -20.74 -24.81 -20.39
N GLY A 305 -21.03 -23.74 -21.14
CA GLY A 305 -22.16 -23.72 -22.09
C GLY A 305 -23.53 -23.62 -21.42
N GLN A 306 -23.62 -23.41 -20.12
CA GLN A 306 -24.88 -23.26 -19.37
C GLN A 306 -25.39 -21.80 -19.45
N TYR A 307 -25.51 -21.30 -20.67
CA TYR A 307 -25.78 -19.88 -20.96
C TYR A 307 -27.03 -19.32 -20.27
N ARG A 308 -28.11 -20.11 -20.16
CA ARG A 308 -29.31 -19.66 -19.44
C ARG A 308 -29.02 -19.33 -17.98
N LYS A 309 -28.32 -20.23 -17.29
CA LYS A 309 -27.94 -19.98 -15.89
C LYS A 309 -27.07 -18.75 -15.74
N ALA A 310 -26.13 -18.50 -16.67
CA ALA A 310 -25.31 -17.28 -16.65
C ALA A 310 -26.19 -16.02 -16.78
N LEU A 311 -27.20 -16.04 -17.66
CA LEU A 311 -28.17 -14.93 -17.80
C LEU A 311 -29.06 -14.78 -16.57
N ASP A 312 -29.52 -15.88 -15.97
CA ASP A 312 -30.32 -15.84 -14.73
C ASP A 312 -29.55 -15.14 -13.58
N VAL A 313 -28.25 -15.44 -13.42
CA VAL A 313 -27.40 -14.77 -12.43
C VAL A 313 -27.26 -13.28 -12.74
N ILE A 314 -27.13 -12.90 -14.02
CA ILE A 314 -27.07 -11.48 -14.40
C ILE A 314 -28.39 -10.76 -14.05
N GLU A 315 -29.53 -11.41 -14.28
CA GLU A 315 -30.84 -10.85 -13.93
C GLU A 315 -31.01 -10.73 -12.41
N GLU A 316 -30.56 -11.72 -11.63
CA GLU A 316 -30.55 -11.63 -10.17
C GLU A 316 -29.80 -10.38 -9.69
N ILE A 317 -28.60 -10.13 -10.25
CA ILE A 317 -27.81 -8.95 -9.91
C ILE A 317 -28.58 -7.67 -10.29
N LYS A 318 -29.16 -7.61 -11.49
CA LYS A 318 -29.88 -6.42 -11.97
C LYS A 318 -31.13 -6.11 -11.16
N ASN A 319 -31.76 -7.11 -10.57
CA ASN A 319 -32.93 -6.94 -9.71
C ASN A 319 -32.58 -6.52 -8.27
N ASP A 320 -31.33 -6.74 -7.82
CA ASP A 320 -30.83 -6.29 -6.52
C ASP A 320 -30.30 -4.85 -6.61
N SER A 321 -31.22 -3.88 -6.51
CA SER A 321 -30.93 -2.44 -6.62
C SER A 321 -29.88 -1.92 -5.62
N SER A 322 -29.60 -2.66 -4.55
CA SER A 322 -28.57 -2.31 -3.55
C SER A 322 -27.15 -2.59 -4.02
N SER A 323 -26.99 -3.47 -5.01
CA SER A 323 -25.71 -3.99 -5.48
C SER A 323 -25.21 -3.34 -6.77
N ILE A 324 -26.04 -2.60 -7.50
CA ILE A 324 -25.71 -2.06 -8.82
C ILE A 324 -25.21 -0.62 -8.71
N ASN A 325 -23.93 -0.43 -9.09
CA ASN A 325 -23.48 0.88 -9.55
C ASN A 325 -23.52 0.92 -11.10
N LYS A 326 -23.54 2.13 -11.65
CA LYS A 326 -23.62 2.38 -13.09
C LYS A 326 -22.54 1.64 -13.90
N TYR A 327 -21.34 1.45 -13.32
CA TYR A 327 -20.23 0.74 -13.95
C TYR A 327 -20.46 -0.77 -14.02
N LEU A 328 -21.02 -1.37 -13.00
CA LEU A 328 -21.36 -2.80 -12.98
C LEU A 328 -22.41 -3.11 -14.03
N ASP A 329 -23.41 -2.25 -14.21
CA ASP A 329 -24.48 -2.43 -15.19
C ASP A 329 -23.94 -2.52 -16.64
N TYR A 330 -22.97 -1.67 -17.00
CA TYR A 330 -22.34 -1.76 -18.33
C TYR A 330 -21.56 -3.04 -18.54
N THR A 331 -20.80 -3.47 -17.52
CA THR A 331 -20.06 -4.73 -17.58
C THR A 331 -21.00 -5.92 -17.75
N LEU A 332 -22.14 -5.94 -17.07
CA LEU A 332 -23.14 -6.98 -17.21
C LEU A 332 -23.80 -6.95 -18.60
N THR A 333 -24.06 -5.75 -19.14
CA THR A 333 -24.61 -5.60 -20.50
C THR A 333 -23.64 -6.15 -21.55
N GLN A 334 -22.33 -5.88 -21.42
CA GLN A 334 -21.31 -6.47 -22.29
C GLN A 334 -21.31 -8.01 -22.19
N LYS A 335 -21.33 -8.55 -20.96
CA LYS A 335 -21.35 -10.00 -20.73
C LYS A 335 -22.63 -10.67 -21.33
N GLN A 336 -23.77 -9.99 -21.27
CA GLN A 336 -24.98 -10.47 -21.96
C GLN A 336 -24.75 -10.54 -23.48
N GLY A 337 -24.11 -9.53 -24.05
CA GLY A 337 -23.71 -9.55 -25.46
C GLY A 337 -22.82 -10.74 -25.81
N ASP A 338 -21.78 -10.99 -24.99
CA ASP A 338 -20.88 -12.13 -25.18
C ASP A 338 -21.61 -13.46 -25.11
N ILE A 339 -22.50 -13.66 -24.12
CA ILE A 339 -23.29 -14.88 -23.96
C ILE A 339 -24.22 -15.08 -25.15
N TYR A 340 -24.95 -14.07 -25.60
CA TYR A 340 -25.81 -14.18 -26.77
C TYR A 340 -25.04 -14.47 -28.07
N TRP A 341 -23.81 -13.92 -28.19
CA TRP A 341 -22.90 -14.21 -29.29
C TRP A 341 -22.52 -15.71 -29.31
N GLU A 342 -22.13 -16.26 -28.15
CA GLU A 342 -21.81 -17.71 -28.02
C GLU A 342 -22.99 -18.60 -28.22
N MET A 343 -24.22 -18.16 -27.89
CA MET A 343 -25.46 -18.81 -28.20
C MET A 343 -25.85 -18.74 -29.70
N ASN A 344 -25.01 -18.17 -30.55
CA ASN A 344 -25.28 -17.89 -31.97
C ASN A 344 -26.50 -16.96 -32.21
N GLN A 345 -26.94 -16.19 -31.21
CA GLN A 345 -28.02 -15.20 -31.31
C GLN A 345 -27.44 -13.80 -31.65
N LYS A 346 -26.81 -13.70 -32.84
CA LYS A 346 -26.01 -12.55 -33.22
C LYS A 346 -26.78 -11.23 -33.23
N ALA A 347 -28.06 -11.23 -33.61
CA ALA A 347 -28.88 -10.02 -33.61
C ALA A 347 -29.08 -9.45 -32.18
N ARG A 348 -29.33 -10.34 -31.19
CA ARG A 348 -29.42 -9.94 -29.78
C ARG A 348 -28.06 -9.47 -29.25
N ALA A 349 -27.01 -10.23 -29.54
CA ALA A 349 -25.66 -9.83 -29.16
C ALA A 349 -25.30 -8.43 -29.66
N ALA A 350 -25.59 -8.13 -30.94
CA ALA A 350 -25.37 -6.82 -31.55
C ALA A 350 -26.14 -5.70 -30.83
N GLN A 351 -27.37 -5.97 -30.36
CA GLN A 351 -28.15 -5.01 -29.59
C GLN A 351 -27.46 -4.69 -28.24
N TYR A 352 -27.06 -5.72 -27.48
CA TYR A 352 -26.36 -5.54 -26.20
C TYR A 352 -25.02 -4.82 -26.37
N TYR A 353 -24.24 -5.15 -27.41
CA TYR A 353 -23.00 -4.43 -27.71
C TYR A 353 -23.26 -2.98 -28.08
N ARG A 354 -24.29 -2.67 -28.86
CA ARG A 354 -24.68 -1.29 -29.16
C ARG A 354 -25.03 -0.54 -27.88
N ASP A 355 -25.85 -1.12 -27.01
CA ASP A 355 -26.26 -0.51 -25.76
C ASP A 355 -25.07 -0.28 -24.84
N TYR A 356 -24.14 -1.24 -24.78
CA TYR A 356 -22.85 -1.09 -24.07
C TYR A 356 -22.01 0.07 -24.64
N ILE A 357 -21.82 0.14 -25.94
CA ILE A 357 -21.05 1.18 -26.62
C ILE A 357 -21.66 2.55 -26.34
N LEU A 358 -22.97 2.71 -26.56
CA LEU A 358 -23.65 3.99 -26.34
C LEU A 358 -23.58 4.45 -24.87
N ALA A 359 -23.70 3.50 -23.95
CA ALA A 359 -23.65 3.80 -22.53
C ALA A 359 -22.22 4.14 -22.05
N THR A 360 -21.19 3.52 -22.65
CA THR A 360 -19.79 3.76 -22.28
C THR A 360 -19.14 4.92 -23.04
N ASP A 361 -19.68 5.36 -24.15
CA ASP A 361 -19.06 6.41 -24.99
C ASP A 361 -18.94 7.75 -24.25
N SER A 362 -19.99 8.17 -23.55
CA SER A 362 -19.93 9.39 -22.75
C SER A 362 -18.94 9.29 -21.57
N ILE A 363 -18.85 8.10 -20.94
CA ILE A 363 -17.90 7.83 -19.85
C ILE A 363 -16.49 7.85 -20.39
N ARG A 364 -16.23 7.18 -21.50
CA ARG A 364 -14.90 7.15 -22.14
C ARG A 364 -14.43 8.55 -22.54
N SER A 365 -15.33 9.36 -23.10
CA SER A 365 -15.02 10.76 -23.46
C SER A 365 -14.65 11.58 -22.21
N GLN A 366 -15.39 11.40 -21.12
CA GLN A 366 -15.11 12.06 -19.84
C GLN A 366 -13.81 11.55 -19.19
N GLU A 367 -13.55 10.24 -19.27
CA GLU A 367 -12.30 9.63 -18.78
C GLU A 367 -11.08 10.14 -19.57
N ILE A 368 -11.18 10.26 -20.88
CA ILE A 368 -10.10 10.83 -21.72
C ILE A 368 -9.86 12.29 -21.33
N GLN A 369 -10.90 13.10 -21.19
CA GLN A 369 -10.77 14.50 -20.78
C GLN A 369 -10.18 14.63 -19.39
N ASN A 370 -10.64 13.82 -18.42
CA ASN A 370 -10.09 13.78 -17.07
C ASN A 370 -8.63 13.34 -17.08
N SER A 371 -8.28 12.30 -17.83
CA SER A 371 -6.91 11.82 -17.97
C SER A 371 -5.97 12.89 -18.56
N THR A 372 -6.46 13.65 -19.54
CA THR A 372 -5.73 14.78 -20.12
C THR A 372 -5.50 15.88 -19.08
N ASN A 373 -6.54 16.27 -18.36
CA ASN A 373 -6.44 17.29 -17.30
C ASN A 373 -5.50 16.84 -16.17
N GLU A 374 -5.58 15.56 -15.75
CA GLU A 374 -4.65 14.99 -14.77
C GLU A 374 -3.20 15.08 -15.24
N PHE A 375 -2.95 14.75 -16.51
CA PHE A 375 -1.61 14.81 -17.07
C PHE A 375 -1.03 16.24 -17.04
N TYR A 376 -1.81 17.24 -17.45
CA TYR A 376 -1.41 18.65 -17.36
C TYR A 376 -1.14 19.07 -15.91
N THR A 377 -2.03 18.72 -14.98
CA THR A 377 -1.86 19.03 -13.55
C THR A 377 -0.59 18.39 -12.99
N ILE A 378 -0.31 17.13 -13.33
CA ILE A 378 0.91 16.43 -12.90
C ILE A 378 2.16 17.13 -13.44
N MET A 379 2.16 17.50 -14.73
CA MET A 379 3.29 18.21 -15.33
C MET A 379 3.53 19.56 -14.66
N GLU A 380 2.47 20.33 -14.41
CA GLU A 380 2.56 21.63 -13.72
C GLU A 380 3.13 21.46 -12.29
N VAL A 381 2.65 20.47 -11.54
CA VAL A 381 3.16 20.17 -10.20
C VAL A 381 4.63 19.75 -10.26
N GLU A 382 5.04 18.92 -11.22
CA GLU A 382 6.45 18.53 -11.38
C GLU A 382 7.34 19.73 -11.73
N GLN A 383 6.87 20.62 -12.59
CA GLN A 383 7.59 21.84 -12.92
C GLN A 383 7.76 22.74 -11.69
N LEU A 384 6.67 22.98 -10.94
CA LEU A 384 6.73 23.78 -9.69
C LEU A 384 7.67 23.14 -8.66
N HIS A 385 7.70 21.81 -8.57
CA HIS A 385 8.66 21.11 -7.69
C HIS A 385 10.10 21.31 -8.14
N LYS A 386 10.37 21.28 -9.45
CA LYS A 386 11.69 21.53 -10.01
C LYS A 386 12.15 22.95 -9.70
N GLU A 387 11.32 23.94 -9.99
CA GLU A 387 11.60 25.35 -9.70
C GLU A 387 11.85 25.60 -8.21
N LYS A 388 11.03 24.99 -7.35
CA LYS A 388 11.24 25.06 -5.89
C LYS A 388 12.58 24.46 -5.47
N ASN A 389 12.96 23.31 -6.04
CA ASN A 389 14.24 22.66 -5.69
C ASN A 389 15.43 23.50 -6.17
N GLU A 390 15.36 24.10 -7.36
CA GLU A 390 16.37 25.01 -7.87
C GLU A 390 16.51 26.25 -6.96
N LEU A 391 15.38 26.84 -6.53
CA LEU A 391 15.39 27.96 -5.59
C LEU A 391 16.02 27.59 -4.23
N LEU A 392 15.67 26.40 -3.69
CA LEU A 392 16.25 25.91 -2.44
C LEU A 392 17.76 25.69 -2.56
N LEU A 393 18.22 25.14 -3.69
CA LEU A 393 19.65 24.97 -3.97
C LEU A 393 20.37 26.32 -4.00
N HIS A 394 19.83 27.28 -4.71
CA HIS A 394 20.37 28.65 -4.78
C HIS A 394 20.46 29.30 -3.39
N MET A 395 19.41 29.18 -2.58
CA MET A 395 19.42 29.67 -1.20
C MET A 395 20.49 28.98 -0.33
N GLN A 396 20.75 27.69 -0.53
CA GLN A 396 21.80 26.96 0.17
C GLN A 396 23.19 27.43 -0.27
N GLU A 397 23.39 27.66 -1.56
CA GLU A 397 24.64 28.20 -2.12
C GLU A 397 24.95 29.61 -1.56
N GLU A 398 23.95 30.52 -1.56
CA GLU A 398 24.11 31.86 -0.95
C GLU A 398 24.46 31.78 0.55
N LYS A 399 23.81 30.86 1.29
CA LYS A 399 24.12 30.66 2.70
C LYS A 399 25.54 30.16 2.91
N LEU A 400 26.02 29.24 2.09
CA LEU A 400 27.41 28.75 2.12
C LEU A 400 28.42 29.88 1.79
N GLN A 401 28.12 30.70 0.78
CA GLN A 401 28.93 31.83 0.42
C GLN A 401 29.06 32.83 1.60
N LYS A 402 27.95 33.17 2.27
CA LYS A 402 27.95 34.04 3.46
C LYS A 402 28.80 33.46 4.61
N ILE A 403 28.70 32.14 4.84
CA ILE A 403 29.49 31.42 5.85
C ILE A 403 30.99 31.48 5.48
N ASN A 404 31.33 31.23 4.22
CA ASN A 404 32.72 31.30 3.75
C ASN A 404 33.34 32.71 3.89
N ILE A 405 32.59 33.75 3.54
CA ILE A 405 33.00 35.14 3.71
C ILE A 405 33.25 35.45 5.20
N ALA A 406 32.34 34.99 6.09
CA ALA A 406 32.51 35.18 7.53
C ALA A 406 33.75 34.45 8.08
N LEU A 407 34.02 33.22 7.62
CA LEU A 407 35.20 32.43 8.00
C LEU A 407 36.50 33.11 7.52
N VAL A 408 36.55 33.58 6.28
CA VAL A 408 37.70 34.29 5.73
C VAL A 408 37.95 35.58 6.50
N SER A 409 36.92 36.35 6.83
CA SER A 409 37.01 37.56 7.65
C SER A 409 37.55 37.26 9.03
N LEU A 410 37.11 36.17 9.67
CA LEU A 410 37.60 35.72 10.97
C LEU A 410 39.12 35.40 10.94
N VAL A 411 39.54 34.66 9.88
CA VAL A 411 40.97 34.34 9.70
C VAL A 411 41.82 35.59 9.53
N ILE A 412 41.36 36.56 8.74
CA ILE A 412 42.05 37.84 8.55
C ILE A 412 42.22 38.60 9.90
N ILE A 413 41.15 38.65 10.71
CA ILE A 413 41.17 39.29 12.02
C ILE A 413 42.17 38.58 12.96
N LEU A 414 42.19 37.24 12.97
CA LEU A 414 43.14 36.47 13.79
C LEU A 414 44.58 36.70 13.35
N VAL A 415 44.87 36.76 12.06
CA VAL A 415 46.22 37.04 11.53
C VAL A 415 46.63 38.44 11.89
N ALA A 416 45.77 39.43 11.73
CA ALA A 416 46.06 40.84 12.12
C ALA A 416 46.29 40.95 13.62
N GLY A 417 45.51 40.28 14.47
CA GLY A 417 45.68 40.23 15.91
C GLY A 417 47.00 39.60 16.33
N THR A 418 47.41 38.50 15.71
CA THR A 418 48.72 37.84 15.99
C THR A 418 49.89 38.72 15.57
N MET A 419 49.81 39.41 14.42
CA MET A 419 50.84 40.38 14.00
C MET A 419 50.98 41.58 14.98
N LEU A 420 49.81 42.07 15.44
CA LEU A 420 49.82 43.20 16.44
C LEU A 420 50.46 42.77 17.77
N LEU A 421 50.10 41.57 18.27
CA LEU A 421 50.69 41.00 19.48
C LEU A 421 52.19 40.77 19.32
N PHE A 422 52.66 40.33 18.18
CA PHE A 422 54.07 40.18 17.88
C PHE A 422 54.79 41.52 17.85
N HIS A 423 54.18 42.54 17.27
CA HIS A 423 54.75 43.92 17.22
C HIS A 423 54.85 44.52 18.60
N ILE A 424 53.79 44.39 19.44
CA ILE A 424 53.82 44.85 20.84
C ILE A 424 54.94 44.16 21.67
N SER A 425 55.03 42.79 21.48
CA SER A 425 56.11 42.03 22.16
C SER A 425 57.48 42.45 21.74
N LYS A 426 57.70 42.80 20.46
CA LYS A 426 59.00 43.34 19.97
C LYS A 426 59.32 44.76 20.51
N LEU A 427 58.31 45.61 20.62
CA LEU A 427 58.46 46.94 21.24
C LEU A 427 58.79 46.81 22.72
N ASN A 428 58.13 45.98 23.48
CA ASN A 428 58.40 45.76 24.90
C ASN A 428 59.80 45.16 25.17
N LYS A 429 60.38 44.40 24.22
CA LYS A 429 61.77 43.93 24.29
C LYS A 429 62.79 44.99 23.98
N LYS A 430 62.41 46.06 23.30
CA LYS A 430 63.31 47.18 23.03
C LYS A 430 63.29 48.25 24.16
N LEU A 431 62.27 48.24 25.03
CA LEU A 431 62.11 49.14 26.17
C LEU A 431 62.67 48.55 27.47
N LYS A 432 63.09 47.31 27.50
CA LYS A 432 63.91 46.65 28.52
C LYS A 432 65.39 46.63 28.06
#